data_0e65b81b151330b8d8c66f289a10b8d3
#
_entry.id   0e65b81b151330b8d8c66f289a10b8d3
#
_cell.length_a   1.000
_cell.length_b   1.000
_cell.length_c   1.000
_cell.angle_alpha   90.00
_cell.angle_beta   90.00
_cell.angle_gamma   90.00
#
_symmetry.space_group_name_H-M   'P 1'
#
loop_
_entity.id
_entity.type
_entity.pdbx_description
1 polymer ?
#
loop_
_entity_poly.entity_id
_entity_poly.type
_entity_poly.pdbx_seq_one_letter_code
_entity_poly.pdbx_strand_id
1 'polypeptide(L)'
;MSRFLVNRLAAVVPVMFGVSLVVFLLMHLAPGDVATALLGPQATEASKQALRHTLGLDRPLPVQYGAWLLHVARGDFGISIATQRPVMSLVLPRFVNTLALTFASLLLAILIGYPIGVLAALRSRTAIDRGTMGMTLLLGSTPPYWLGLVLVLPFAIRLRWLPVSGMYDIAGNGGTVDLLRHLILPAITTALGPAAIITRMVRSSVREALDKPHVRVARAKGLKRGTLLRRHVLRAALPPVITITGLQLGYLVGGALLTEVVFDWPGLGSLLYASITARDLPVVQATTLLIGLCFVLVNIAVDLINVLLDPRLQEA
;
A
#
# COMPACT_ATOMS: atom_id res chain seq x y z
N MET A 1 -24.73 0.99 13.33
CA MET A 1 -23.29 1.39 13.35
C MET A 1 -22.44 0.60 14.33
N SER A 2 -22.79 0.48 15.62
CA SER A 2 -21.97 -0.27 16.60
C SER A 2 -21.76 -1.74 16.22
N ARG A 3 -22.83 -2.45 15.84
CA ARG A 3 -22.76 -3.87 15.45
C ARG A 3 -21.94 -4.10 14.17
N PHE A 4 -22.06 -3.20 13.19
CA PHE A 4 -21.23 -3.24 11.97
C PHE A 4 -19.75 -3.07 12.30
N LEU A 5 -19.39 -2.07 13.15
CA LEU A 5 -18.02 -1.84 13.55
C LEU A 5 -17.43 -3.02 14.33
N VAL A 6 -18.22 -3.59 15.27
CA VAL A 6 -17.80 -4.79 16.03
C VAL A 6 -17.55 -5.98 15.10
N ASN A 7 -18.43 -6.25 14.13
CA ASN A 7 -18.22 -7.33 13.17
C ASN A 7 -16.98 -7.11 12.30
N ARG A 8 -16.72 -5.88 11.88
CA ARG A 8 -15.52 -5.56 11.08
C ARG A 8 -14.24 -5.67 11.90
N LEU A 9 -14.25 -5.20 13.15
CA LEU A 9 -13.11 -5.38 14.05
C LEU A 9 -12.90 -6.86 14.40
N ALA A 10 -13.97 -7.62 14.58
CA ALA A 10 -13.87 -9.07 14.80
C ALA A 10 -13.25 -9.80 13.58
N ALA A 11 -13.52 -9.33 12.36
CA ALA A 11 -12.90 -9.88 11.14
C ALA A 11 -11.38 -9.61 11.03
N VAL A 12 -10.85 -8.60 11.72
CA VAL A 12 -9.41 -8.34 11.79
C VAL A 12 -8.67 -9.49 12.45
N VAL A 13 -9.25 -10.03 13.52
CA VAL A 13 -8.60 -11.06 14.35
C VAL A 13 -8.21 -12.30 13.53
N PRO A 14 -9.12 -12.96 12.79
CA PRO A 14 -8.74 -14.12 11.98
C PRO A 14 -7.76 -13.80 10.86
N VAL A 15 -7.84 -12.61 10.25
CA VAL A 15 -6.90 -12.18 9.21
C VAL A 15 -5.50 -11.98 9.80
N MET A 16 -5.39 -11.23 10.89
CA MET A 16 -4.10 -11.00 11.55
C MET A 16 -3.53 -12.28 12.15
N PHE A 17 -4.40 -13.17 12.68
CA PHE A 17 -3.98 -14.50 13.12
C PHE A 17 -3.40 -15.32 11.96
N GLY A 18 -4.09 -15.35 10.80
CA GLY A 18 -3.59 -16.06 9.62
C GLY A 18 -2.25 -15.50 9.12
N VAL A 19 -2.13 -14.17 9.01
CA VAL A 19 -0.88 -13.51 8.61
C VAL A 19 0.24 -13.80 9.62
N SER A 20 -0.02 -13.68 10.92
CA SER A 20 0.97 -13.94 11.97
C SER A 20 1.43 -15.39 11.98
N LEU A 21 0.50 -16.34 11.78
CA LEU A 21 0.82 -17.76 11.69
C LEU A 21 1.71 -18.07 10.48
N VAL A 22 1.37 -17.55 9.30
CA VAL A 22 2.18 -17.73 8.08
C VAL A 22 3.57 -17.14 8.28
N VAL A 23 3.67 -15.92 8.80
CA VAL A 23 4.94 -15.24 9.05
C VAL A 23 5.79 -16.00 10.07
N PHE A 24 5.18 -16.53 11.14
CA PHE A 24 5.86 -17.38 12.12
C PHE A 24 6.36 -18.68 11.51
N LEU A 25 5.52 -19.38 10.72
CA LEU A 25 5.90 -20.62 10.06
C LEU A 25 7.02 -20.42 9.04
N LEU A 26 7.01 -19.32 8.29
CA LEU A 26 8.09 -18.99 7.34
C LEU A 26 9.45 -18.89 8.04
N MET A 27 9.50 -18.42 9.27
CA MET A 27 10.73 -18.40 10.07
C MET A 27 11.27 -19.82 10.35
N HIS A 28 10.38 -20.77 10.62
CA HIS A 28 10.75 -22.15 10.92
C HIS A 28 11.06 -22.99 9.67
N LEU A 29 10.48 -22.60 8.53
CA LEU A 29 10.72 -23.24 7.22
C LEU A 29 11.97 -22.69 6.52
N ALA A 30 12.42 -21.48 6.90
CA ALA A 30 13.61 -20.87 6.31
C ALA A 30 14.85 -21.70 6.65
N PRO A 31 15.69 -22.06 5.66
CA PRO A 31 16.90 -22.82 5.91
C PRO A 31 17.88 -21.98 6.74
N GLY A 32 18.24 -22.47 7.91
CA GLY A 32 19.18 -21.83 8.85
C GLY A 32 18.69 -21.94 10.30
N ASP A 33 19.65 -21.94 11.20
CA ASP A 33 19.37 -21.95 12.64
C ASP A 33 19.52 -20.55 13.21
N VAL A 34 18.49 -20.07 13.90
CA VAL A 34 18.45 -18.72 14.53
C VAL A 34 19.64 -18.53 15.49
N ALA A 35 20.03 -19.58 16.25
CA ALA A 35 21.17 -19.49 17.15
C ALA A 35 22.47 -19.30 16.38
N THR A 36 22.64 -19.98 15.23
CA THR A 36 23.80 -19.82 14.35
C THR A 36 23.79 -18.43 13.68
N ALA A 37 22.63 -17.91 13.31
CA ALA A 37 22.50 -16.56 12.73
C ALA A 37 22.90 -15.45 13.72
N LEU A 38 22.56 -15.63 15.01
CA LEU A 38 22.87 -14.65 16.06
C LEU A 38 24.33 -14.74 16.57
N LEU A 39 24.85 -15.96 16.77
CA LEU A 39 26.18 -16.18 17.31
C LEU A 39 27.28 -16.25 16.26
N GLY A 40 26.88 -16.39 14.99
CA GLY A 40 27.82 -16.60 13.89
C GLY A 40 28.20 -18.08 13.69
N PRO A 41 28.77 -18.40 12.51
CA PRO A 41 29.11 -19.78 12.13
C PRO A 41 30.23 -20.40 12.98
N GLN A 42 31.03 -19.56 13.62
CA GLN A 42 32.18 -20.03 14.45
C GLN A 42 31.79 -20.35 15.91
N ALA A 43 30.52 -20.12 16.31
CA ALA A 43 30.09 -20.39 17.68
C ALA A 43 30.10 -21.90 17.98
N THR A 44 30.44 -22.25 19.22
CA THR A 44 30.44 -23.65 19.67
C THR A 44 29.02 -24.19 19.74
N GLU A 45 28.85 -25.51 19.56
CA GLU A 45 27.51 -26.12 19.66
C GLU A 45 26.92 -25.97 21.08
N ALA A 46 27.76 -25.94 22.10
CA ALA A 46 27.31 -25.66 23.48
C ALA A 46 26.69 -24.26 23.62
N SER A 47 27.32 -23.25 23.02
CA SER A 47 26.79 -21.86 23.03
C SER A 47 25.48 -21.74 22.22
N LYS A 48 25.40 -22.45 21.08
CA LYS A 48 24.17 -22.46 20.27
C LYS A 48 23.03 -23.17 21.01
N GLN A 49 23.29 -24.28 21.68
CA GLN A 49 22.30 -24.98 22.51
C GLN A 49 21.82 -24.13 23.68
N ALA A 50 22.74 -23.47 24.40
CA ALA A 50 22.40 -22.58 25.51
C ALA A 50 21.49 -21.42 25.02
N LEU A 51 21.79 -20.84 23.84
CA LEU A 51 20.97 -19.79 23.25
C LEU A 51 19.60 -20.30 22.80
N ARG A 52 19.52 -21.50 22.17
CA ARG A 52 18.23 -22.12 21.82
C ARG A 52 17.34 -22.31 23.05
N HIS A 53 17.92 -22.79 24.14
CA HIS A 53 17.20 -22.97 25.40
C HIS A 53 16.74 -21.63 25.99
N THR A 54 17.60 -20.61 25.97
CA THR A 54 17.27 -19.26 26.46
C THR A 54 16.15 -18.62 25.65
N LEU A 55 16.16 -18.80 24.33
CA LEU A 55 15.13 -18.29 23.42
C LEU A 55 13.88 -19.20 23.37
N GLY A 56 13.90 -20.35 24.05
CA GLY A 56 12.79 -21.31 24.06
C GLY A 56 12.53 -21.99 22.71
N LEU A 57 13.52 -22.06 21.83
CA LEU A 57 13.42 -22.66 20.51
C LEU A 57 13.38 -24.22 20.55
N ASP A 58 13.63 -24.80 21.70
CA ASP A 58 13.51 -26.22 22.03
C ASP A 58 12.07 -26.63 22.42
N ARG A 59 11.16 -25.64 22.65
CA ARG A 59 9.78 -25.89 23.02
C ARG A 59 8.92 -26.32 21.83
N PRO A 60 7.75 -26.96 22.06
CA PRO A 60 6.81 -27.25 20.97
C PRO A 60 6.39 -25.98 20.21
N LEU A 61 6.25 -26.06 18.88
CA LEU A 61 5.90 -24.93 18.02
C LEU A 61 4.69 -24.09 18.49
N PRO A 62 3.58 -24.69 18.97
CA PRO A 62 2.44 -23.90 19.48
C PRO A 62 2.81 -23.02 20.70
N VAL A 63 3.73 -23.49 21.55
CA VAL A 63 4.19 -22.73 22.71
C VAL A 63 5.10 -21.57 22.28
N GLN A 64 5.99 -21.83 21.30
CA GLN A 64 6.83 -20.79 20.71
C GLN A 64 5.96 -19.70 20.04
N TYR A 65 4.96 -20.11 19.24
CA TYR A 65 4.04 -19.19 18.60
C TYR A 65 3.27 -18.32 19.60
N GLY A 66 2.72 -18.94 20.65
CA GLY A 66 1.99 -18.21 21.70
C GLY A 66 2.87 -17.19 22.44
N ALA A 67 4.10 -17.58 22.78
CA ALA A 67 5.07 -16.68 23.41
C ALA A 67 5.44 -15.52 22.47
N TRP A 68 5.77 -15.82 21.22
CA TRP A 68 6.08 -14.81 20.20
C TRP A 68 4.90 -13.85 19.97
N LEU A 69 3.68 -14.36 19.81
CA LEU A 69 2.50 -13.54 19.61
C LEU A 69 2.25 -12.59 20.77
N LEU A 70 2.54 -13.02 22.02
CA LEU A 70 2.44 -12.19 23.20
C LEU A 70 3.47 -11.05 23.20
N HIS A 71 4.71 -11.29 22.75
CA HIS A 71 5.73 -10.25 22.57
C HIS A 71 5.30 -9.26 21.49
N VAL A 72 4.85 -9.75 20.33
CA VAL A 72 4.34 -8.93 19.22
C VAL A 72 3.17 -8.05 19.67
N ALA A 73 2.22 -8.60 20.45
CA ALA A 73 1.08 -7.85 20.98
C ALA A 73 1.49 -6.72 21.94
N ARG A 74 2.67 -6.82 22.55
CA ARG A 74 3.28 -5.76 23.39
C ARG A 74 4.14 -4.78 22.58
N GLY A 75 4.25 -4.96 21.27
CA GLY A 75 5.11 -4.15 20.39
C GLY A 75 6.59 -4.54 20.43
N ASP A 76 6.92 -5.65 21.06
CA ASP A 76 8.28 -6.18 21.11
C ASP A 76 8.49 -7.19 19.98
N PHE A 77 9.22 -6.77 18.95
CA PHE A 77 9.62 -7.58 17.81
C PHE A 77 11.07 -8.08 17.93
N GLY A 78 11.70 -7.85 19.05
CA GLY A 78 13.08 -8.25 19.32
C GLY A 78 14.13 -7.36 18.63
N ILE A 79 15.28 -7.96 18.36
CA ILE A 79 16.47 -7.32 17.84
C ILE A 79 16.73 -7.83 16.41
N SER A 80 17.08 -6.93 15.49
CA SER A 80 17.55 -7.24 14.15
C SER A 80 18.82 -8.07 14.21
N ILE A 81 18.86 -9.19 13.48
CA ILE A 81 20.03 -10.07 13.42
C ILE A 81 21.18 -9.36 12.68
N ALA A 82 20.86 -8.65 11.61
CA ALA A 82 21.85 -8.02 10.76
C ALA A 82 22.46 -6.75 11.38
N THR A 83 21.66 -5.92 12.07
CA THR A 83 22.11 -4.61 12.55
C THR A 83 22.29 -4.54 14.07
N GLN A 84 21.87 -5.56 14.82
CA GLN A 84 21.89 -5.60 16.30
C GLN A 84 21.13 -4.43 16.95
N ARG A 85 20.10 -3.90 16.29
CA ARG A 85 19.28 -2.78 16.78
C ARG A 85 17.85 -3.25 17.03
N PRO A 86 17.08 -2.60 17.93
CA PRO A 86 15.66 -2.90 18.11
C PRO A 86 14.90 -2.81 16.80
N VAL A 87 14.12 -3.84 16.45
CA VAL A 87 13.40 -3.93 15.17
C VAL A 87 12.51 -2.73 14.92
N MET A 88 11.74 -2.29 15.94
CA MET A 88 10.83 -1.14 15.80
C MET A 88 11.55 0.17 15.49
N SER A 89 12.79 0.34 15.93
CA SER A 89 13.59 1.52 15.57
C SER A 89 13.99 1.59 14.11
N LEU A 90 13.99 0.45 13.42
CA LEU A 90 14.25 0.34 11.98
C LEU A 90 12.95 0.47 11.18
N VAL A 91 11.88 -0.17 11.66
CA VAL A 91 10.61 -0.30 10.94
C VAL A 91 9.80 1.01 10.96
N LEU A 92 9.69 1.67 12.11
CA LEU A 92 8.82 2.82 12.28
C LEU A 92 9.18 4.04 11.39
N PRO A 93 10.44 4.46 11.27
CA PRO A 93 10.82 5.53 10.34
C PRO A 93 10.53 5.16 8.87
N ARG A 94 10.81 3.91 8.50
CA ARG A 94 10.54 3.39 7.15
C ARG A 94 9.06 3.35 6.83
N PHE A 95 8.23 3.02 7.81
CA PHE A 95 6.77 3.09 7.68
C PHE A 95 6.28 4.49 7.34
N VAL A 96 6.75 5.52 8.03
CA VAL A 96 6.38 6.92 7.75
C VAL A 96 6.76 7.30 6.32
N ASN A 97 7.93 6.88 5.85
CA ASN A 97 8.38 7.16 4.49
C ASN A 97 7.53 6.44 3.42
N THR A 98 7.12 5.18 3.67
CA THR A 98 6.17 4.47 2.80
C THR A 98 4.82 5.16 2.78
N LEU A 99 4.32 5.64 3.92
CA LEU A 99 3.07 6.41 3.95
C LEU A 99 3.17 7.69 3.14
N ALA A 100 4.27 8.44 3.21
CA ALA A 100 4.48 9.64 2.42
C ALA A 100 4.41 9.34 0.91
N LEU A 101 5.10 8.30 0.45
CA LEU A 101 5.04 7.85 -0.95
C LEU A 101 3.62 7.39 -1.34
N THR A 102 2.99 6.59 -0.49
CA THR A 102 1.64 6.05 -0.71
C THR A 102 0.60 7.17 -0.87
N PHE A 103 0.59 8.13 0.05
CA PHE A 103 -0.37 9.24 -0.02
C PHE A 103 -0.10 10.16 -1.22
N ALA A 104 1.15 10.45 -1.54
CA ALA A 104 1.50 11.22 -2.74
C ALA A 104 1.06 10.51 -4.02
N SER A 105 1.31 9.20 -4.12
CA SER A 105 0.90 8.38 -5.26
C SER A 105 -0.62 8.29 -5.39
N LEU A 106 -1.34 8.08 -4.28
CA LEU A 106 -2.80 8.05 -4.30
C LEU A 106 -3.40 9.38 -4.70
N LEU A 107 -2.88 10.49 -4.16
CA LEU A 107 -3.32 11.84 -4.54
C LEU A 107 -3.15 12.07 -6.04
N LEU A 108 -1.97 11.74 -6.59
CA LEU A 108 -1.73 11.84 -8.04
C LEU A 108 -2.67 10.91 -8.83
N ALA A 109 -2.89 9.69 -8.38
CA ALA A 109 -3.81 8.76 -9.02
C ALA A 109 -5.25 9.29 -9.08
N ILE A 110 -5.71 9.95 -8.02
CA ILE A 110 -7.03 10.58 -7.98
C ILE A 110 -7.07 11.83 -8.89
N LEU A 111 -6.05 12.70 -8.79
CA LEU A 111 -5.98 13.94 -9.58
C LEU A 111 -5.92 13.67 -11.09
N ILE A 112 -5.34 12.55 -11.50
CA ILE A 112 -5.28 12.12 -12.91
C ILE A 112 -6.53 11.30 -13.26
N GLY A 113 -6.81 10.27 -12.48
CA GLY A 113 -7.80 9.25 -12.82
C GLY A 113 -9.24 9.76 -12.79
N TYR A 114 -9.59 10.59 -11.79
CA TYR A 114 -10.95 11.09 -11.65
C TYR A 114 -11.36 12.02 -12.80
N PRO A 115 -10.62 13.09 -13.15
CA PRO A 115 -10.98 13.97 -14.27
C PRO A 115 -11.00 13.25 -15.61
N ILE A 116 -10.01 12.40 -15.86
CA ILE A 116 -9.91 11.64 -17.12
C ILE A 116 -11.08 10.65 -17.24
N GLY A 117 -11.45 9.96 -16.15
CA GLY A 117 -12.60 9.06 -16.13
C GLY A 117 -13.92 9.76 -16.39
N VAL A 118 -14.14 10.93 -15.76
CA VAL A 118 -15.33 11.77 -16.02
C VAL A 118 -15.36 12.23 -17.49
N LEU A 119 -14.25 12.72 -18.02
CA LEU A 119 -14.15 13.15 -19.43
C LEU A 119 -14.47 12.00 -20.39
N ALA A 120 -13.91 10.82 -20.18
CA ALA A 120 -14.17 9.64 -20.97
C ALA A 120 -15.64 9.18 -20.91
N ALA A 121 -16.28 9.28 -19.72
CA ALA A 121 -17.70 8.97 -19.55
C ALA A 121 -18.59 9.95 -20.34
N LEU A 122 -18.32 11.25 -20.25
CA LEU A 122 -19.10 12.29 -20.93
C LEU A 122 -18.92 12.27 -22.46
N ARG A 123 -17.77 11.77 -22.95
CA ARG A 123 -17.46 11.59 -24.37
C ARG A 123 -17.48 10.14 -24.80
N SER A 124 -18.38 9.37 -24.20
CA SER A 124 -18.52 7.91 -24.47
C SER A 124 -18.63 7.60 -25.96
N ARG A 125 -18.01 6.51 -26.38
CA ARG A 125 -17.96 5.99 -27.77
C ARG A 125 -17.19 6.87 -28.76
N THR A 126 -16.54 7.94 -28.33
CA THR A 126 -15.67 8.78 -29.17
C THR A 126 -14.25 8.24 -29.20
N ALA A 127 -13.37 8.83 -30.06
CA ALA A 127 -11.96 8.51 -30.11
C ALA A 127 -11.25 8.79 -28.75
N ILE A 128 -11.68 9.84 -28.02
CA ILE A 128 -11.15 10.17 -26.69
C ILE A 128 -11.44 9.05 -25.70
N ASP A 129 -12.65 8.54 -25.67
CA ASP A 129 -13.04 7.43 -24.83
C ASP A 129 -12.22 6.17 -25.13
N ARG A 130 -12.11 5.82 -26.41
CA ARG A 130 -11.34 4.65 -26.86
C ARG A 130 -9.85 4.80 -26.54
N GLY A 131 -9.26 5.96 -26.83
CA GLY A 131 -7.86 6.24 -26.51
C GLY A 131 -7.56 6.19 -25.02
N THR A 132 -8.45 6.79 -24.20
CA THR A 132 -8.34 6.71 -22.71
C THR A 132 -8.39 5.27 -22.24
N MET A 133 -9.33 4.45 -22.74
CA MET A 133 -9.42 3.04 -22.33
C MET A 133 -8.21 2.24 -22.80
N GLY A 134 -7.70 2.47 -23.99
CA GLY A 134 -6.46 1.85 -24.46
C GLY A 134 -5.26 2.22 -23.59
N MET A 135 -5.11 3.50 -23.23
CA MET A 135 -4.05 3.96 -22.34
C MET A 135 -4.16 3.35 -20.94
N THR A 136 -5.38 3.25 -20.38
CA THR A 136 -5.56 2.61 -19.05
C THR A 136 -5.24 1.12 -19.09
N LEU A 137 -5.46 0.42 -20.19
CA LEU A 137 -5.03 -0.98 -20.34
C LEU A 137 -3.51 -1.08 -20.37
N LEU A 138 -2.83 -0.25 -21.17
CA LEU A 138 -1.37 -0.22 -21.23
C LEU A 138 -0.76 0.06 -19.86
N LEU A 139 -1.17 1.15 -19.20
CA LEU A 139 -0.63 1.54 -17.89
C LEU A 139 -0.95 0.53 -16.79
N GLY A 140 -2.15 -0.07 -16.82
CA GLY A 140 -2.55 -1.07 -15.83
C GLY A 140 -1.86 -2.43 -16.00
N SER A 141 -1.37 -2.73 -17.19
CA SER A 141 -0.63 -3.97 -17.51
C SER A 141 0.89 -3.80 -17.37
N THR A 142 1.37 -2.57 -17.25
CA THR A 142 2.80 -2.29 -17.17
C THR A 142 3.28 -2.36 -15.73
N PRO A 143 4.34 -3.12 -15.41
CA PRO A 143 4.87 -3.18 -14.07
C PRO A 143 5.37 -1.80 -13.60
N PRO A 144 5.02 -1.34 -12.36
CA PRO A 144 5.44 -0.02 -11.89
C PRO A 144 6.96 0.18 -11.90
N TYR A 145 7.74 -0.80 -11.48
CA TYR A 145 9.21 -0.71 -11.46
C TYR A 145 9.80 -0.49 -12.86
N TRP A 146 9.22 -1.11 -13.90
CA TRP A 146 9.65 -0.90 -15.28
C TRP A 146 9.34 0.53 -15.73
N LEU A 147 8.14 1.05 -15.42
CA LEU A 147 7.80 2.45 -15.68
C LEU A 147 8.78 3.41 -14.98
N GLY A 148 9.18 3.07 -13.74
CA GLY A 148 10.18 3.83 -13.00
C GLY A 148 11.49 3.96 -13.79
N LEU A 149 12.04 2.84 -14.25
CA LEU A 149 13.28 2.83 -15.04
C LEU A 149 13.14 3.63 -16.35
N VAL A 150 11.99 3.50 -17.02
CA VAL A 150 11.70 4.26 -18.26
C VAL A 150 11.62 5.76 -17.98
N LEU A 151 11.05 6.19 -16.84
CA LEU A 151 10.93 7.61 -16.49
C LEU A 151 12.25 8.20 -15.96
N VAL A 152 13.07 7.43 -15.27
CA VAL A 152 14.39 7.89 -14.77
C VAL A 152 15.29 8.32 -15.94
N LEU A 153 15.30 7.59 -17.04
CA LEU A 153 16.18 7.87 -18.18
C LEU A 153 15.99 9.29 -18.75
N PRO A 154 14.78 9.75 -19.15
CA PRO A 154 14.58 11.09 -19.67
C PRO A 154 14.65 12.17 -18.60
N PHE A 155 13.97 12.00 -17.45
CA PHE A 155 13.77 13.09 -16.49
C PHE A 155 14.92 13.27 -15.49
N ALA A 156 15.57 12.19 -15.11
CA ALA A 156 16.67 12.27 -14.13
C ALA A 156 18.06 12.26 -14.80
N ILE A 157 18.27 11.40 -15.81
CA ILE A 157 19.61 11.24 -16.41
C ILE A 157 19.83 12.25 -17.54
N ARG A 158 18.91 12.34 -18.52
CA ARG A 158 19.11 13.21 -19.70
C ARG A 158 18.82 14.68 -19.40
N LEU A 159 17.65 14.98 -18.88
CA LEU A 159 17.20 16.35 -18.61
C LEU A 159 17.69 16.88 -17.25
N ARG A 160 18.04 16.00 -16.32
CA ARG A 160 18.49 16.35 -14.96
C ARG A 160 17.50 17.26 -14.20
N TRP A 161 16.21 17.11 -14.49
CA TRP A 161 15.17 17.90 -13.84
C TRP A 161 14.86 17.39 -12.43
N LEU A 162 14.94 16.07 -12.25
CA LEU A 162 14.59 15.37 -11.02
C LEU A 162 15.74 14.45 -10.57
N PRO A 163 15.87 14.19 -9.29
CA PRO A 163 16.87 13.26 -8.78
C PRO A 163 16.60 11.83 -9.23
N VAL A 164 17.65 11.01 -9.30
CA VAL A 164 17.58 9.61 -9.72
C VAL A 164 17.01 8.72 -8.61
N SER A 165 17.48 8.94 -7.36
CA SER A 165 17.20 8.04 -6.22
C SER A 165 17.37 8.76 -4.88
N GLY A 166 16.99 8.08 -3.81
CA GLY A 166 17.04 8.60 -2.45
C GLY A 166 15.82 9.41 -2.05
N MET A 167 15.78 9.87 -0.81
CA MET A 167 14.74 10.72 -0.25
C MET A 167 15.18 12.18 -0.13
N TYR A 168 16.50 12.41 -0.06
CA TYR A 168 17.15 13.71 0.06
C TYR A 168 18.49 13.69 -0.64
N ASP A 169 18.97 14.85 -1.08
CA ASP A 169 20.33 15.04 -1.57
C ASP A 169 21.36 14.77 -0.46
N ILE A 170 22.37 13.96 -0.76
CA ILE A 170 23.43 13.58 0.21
C ILE A 170 24.21 14.82 0.70
N ALA A 171 24.39 15.82 -0.16
CA ALA A 171 25.06 17.08 0.16
C ALA A 171 24.09 18.22 0.50
N GLY A 172 22.77 17.93 0.54
CA GLY A 172 21.72 18.92 0.77
C GLY A 172 21.38 19.11 2.25
N ASN A 173 20.68 20.21 2.55
CA ASN A 173 20.21 20.51 3.91
C ASN A 173 18.91 19.76 4.29
N GLY A 174 18.41 18.83 3.46
CA GLY A 174 17.26 17.99 3.75
C GLY A 174 15.98 18.77 4.03
N GLY A 175 15.54 19.62 3.12
CA GLY A 175 14.32 20.43 3.28
C GLY A 175 13.09 19.83 2.59
N THR A 176 11.91 20.42 2.84
CA THR A 176 10.65 20.00 2.22
C THR A 176 10.67 20.05 0.69
N VAL A 177 11.36 21.04 0.10
CA VAL A 177 11.51 21.17 -1.35
C VAL A 177 12.34 20.02 -1.93
N ASP A 178 13.40 19.63 -1.22
CA ASP A 178 14.26 18.52 -1.61
C ASP A 178 13.47 17.20 -1.55
N LEU A 179 12.77 16.96 -0.45
CA LEU A 179 11.85 15.83 -0.32
C LEU A 179 10.85 15.76 -1.48
N LEU A 180 10.20 16.88 -1.82
CA LEU A 180 9.21 16.90 -2.89
C LEU A 180 9.85 16.57 -4.25
N ARG A 181 11.06 17.06 -4.54
CA ARG A 181 11.77 16.73 -5.78
C ARG A 181 12.06 15.24 -5.90
N HIS A 182 12.51 14.60 -4.82
CA HIS A 182 12.80 13.16 -4.78
C HIS A 182 11.51 12.31 -4.82
N LEU A 183 10.39 12.84 -4.34
CA LEU A 183 9.12 12.15 -4.29
C LEU A 183 8.40 12.09 -5.65
N ILE A 184 8.64 13.05 -6.58
CA ILE A 184 7.90 13.18 -7.84
C ILE A 184 7.97 11.91 -8.69
N LEU A 185 9.17 11.44 -9.04
CA LEU A 185 9.31 10.27 -9.92
C LEU A 185 8.76 8.99 -9.29
N PRO A 186 9.11 8.63 -8.04
CA PRO A 186 8.51 7.47 -7.37
C PRO A 186 6.99 7.56 -7.29
N ALA A 187 6.45 8.73 -6.93
CA ALA A 187 5.00 8.92 -6.80
C ALA A 187 4.27 8.81 -8.13
N ILE A 188 4.78 9.41 -9.22
CA ILE A 188 4.19 9.26 -10.57
C ILE A 188 4.22 7.79 -10.98
N THR A 189 5.37 7.15 -10.85
CA THR A 189 5.56 5.73 -11.23
C THR A 189 4.53 4.83 -10.52
N THR A 190 4.40 5.00 -9.22
CA THR A 190 3.50 4.20 -8.38
C THR A 190 2.03 4.55 -8.61
N ALA A 191 1.72 5.82 -8.98
CA ALA A 191 0.36 6.30 -9.21
C ALA A 191 -0.28 5.83 -10.51
N LEU A 192 0.51 5.54 -11.58
CA LEU A 192 -0.06 5.31 -12.92
C LEU A 192 -0.97 4.08 -12.99
N GLY A 193 -0.62 2.97 -12.33
CA GLY A 193 -1.46 1.78 -12.24
C GLY A 193 -2.81 2.06 -11.54
N PRO A 194 -2.79 2.55 -10.28
CA PRO A 194 -3.99 3.00 -9.59
C PRO A 194 -4.81 4.04 -10.36
N ALA A 195 -4.17 5.03 -11.00
CA ALA A 195 -4.85 6.02 -11.84
C ALA A 195 -5.64 5.37 -12.99
N ALA A 196 -5.05 4.37 -13.64
CA ALA A 196 -5.72 3.62 -14.69
C ALA A 196 -6.97 2.87 -14.17
N ILE A 197 -6.88 2.27 -12.98
CA ILE A 197 -7.99 1.56 -12.34
C ILE A 197 -9.09 2.55 -11.92
N ILE A 198 -8.73 3.67 -11.28
CA ILE A 198 -9.65 4.73 -10.88
C ILE A 198 -10.34 5.32 -12.11
N THR A 199 -9.60 5.60 -13.19
CA THR A 199 -10.17 6.12 -14.45
C THR A 199 -11.28 5.21 -14.99
N ARG A 200 -11.05 3.91 -15.06
CA ARG A 200 -12.05 2.94 -15.54
C ARG A 200 -13.28 2.89 -14.64
N MET A 201 -13.07 2.88 -13.33
CA MET A 201 -14.18 2.86 -12.37
C MET A 201 -15.01 4.13 -12.44
N VAL A 202 -14.36 5.31 -12.43
CA VAL A 202 -15.04 6.61 -12.56
C VAL A 202 -15.85 6.66 -13.86
N ARG A 203 -15.24 6.25 -14.99
CA ARG A 203 -15.96 6.20 -16.27
C ARG A 203 -17.20 5.30 -16.21
N SER A 204 -17.07 4.10 -15.67
CA SER A 204 -18.20 3.16 -15.54
C SER A 204 -19.29 3.72 -14.65
N SER A 205 -18.95 4.18 -13.45
CA SER A 205 -19.90 4.70 -12.46
C SER A 205 -20.61 5.98 -12.93
N VAL A 206 -19.89 6.87 -13.61
CA VAL A 206 -20.50 8.09 -14.17
C VAL A 206 -21.47 7.76 -15.32
N ARG A 207 -21.13 6.79 -16.17
CA ARG A 207 -22.03 6.33 -17.24
C ARG A 207 -23.31 5.72 -16.67
N GLU A 208 -23.15 4.81 -15.71
CA GLU A 208 -24.30 4.20 -15.03
C GLU A 208 -25.19 5.27 -14.36
N ALA A 209 -24.57 6.23 -13.67
CA ALA A 209 -25.29 7.32 -13.02
C ALA A 209 -26.08 8.19 -14.02
N LEU A 210 -25.54 8.44 -15.23
CA LEU A 210 -26.23 9.20 -16.28
C LEU A 210 -27.52 8.54 -16.76
N ASP A 211 -27.61 7.21 -16.68
CA ASP A 211 -28.76 6.43 -17.11
C ASP A 211 -29.81 6.24 -16.01
N LYS A 212 -29.54 6.62 -14.75
CA LYS A 212 -30.46 6.48 -13.62
C LYS A 212 -31.76 7.31 -13.83
N PRO A 213 -32.94 6.80 -13.43
CA PRO A 213 -34.24 7.47 -13.63
C PRO A 213 -34.29 8.88 -13.06
N HIS A 214 -33.76 9.12 -11.85
CA HIS A 214 -33.74 10.44 -11.22
C HIS A 214 -32.91 11.47 -12.00
N VAL A 215 -31.85 11.05 -12.69
CA VAL A 215 -31.03 11.94 -13.55
C VAL A 215 -31.80 12.28 -14.83
N ARG A 216 -32.53 11.31 -15.41
CA ARG A 216 -33.41 11.55 -16.57
C ARG A 216 -34.52 12.54 -16.24
N VAL A 217 -35.18 12.40 -15.08
CA VAL A 217 -36.20 13.34 -14.60
C VAL A 217 -35.61 14.73 -14.37
N ALA A 218 -34.44 14.83 -13.73
CA ALA A 218 -33.79 16.11 -13.50
C ALA A 218 -33.43 16.82 -14.82
N ARG A 219 -33.02 16.05 -15.85
CA ARG A 219 -32.77 16.56 -17.20
C ARG A 219 -34.05 17.04 -17.87
N ALA A 220 -35.15 16.30 -17.76
CA ALA A 220 -36.45 16.67 -18.31
C ALA A 220 -37.01 17.94 -17.67
N LYS A 221 -36.70 18.22 -16.39
CA LYS A 221 -37.01 19.45 -15.69
C LYS A 221 -36.14 20.67 -16.09
N GLY A 222 -35.26 20.53 -17.11
CA GLY A 222 -34.47 21.62 -17.66
C GLY A 222 -33.25 22.02 -16.82
N LEU A 223 -32.74 21.17 -15.90
CA LEU A 223 -31.53 21.48 -15.14
C LEU A 223 -30.33 21.71 -16.06
N LYS A 224 -29.56 22.76 -15.80
CA LYS A 224 -28.30 23.04 -16.53
C LYS A 224 -27.34 21.87 -16.41
N ARG A 225 -26.66 21.53 -17.51
CA ARG A 225 -25.76 20.37 -17.62
C ARG A 225 -24.71 20.31 -16.48
N GLY A 226 -24.12 21.43 -16.08
CA GLY A 226 -23.15 21.51 -14.98
C GLY A 226 -23.76 21.17 -13.62
N THR A 227 -24.97 21.66 -13.33
CA THR A 227 -25.71 21.38 -12.09
C THR A 227 -26.11 19.90 -12.04
N LEU A 228 -26.61 19.37 -13.17
CA LEU A 228 -26.96 17.95 -13.32
C LEU A 228 -25.74 17.06 -13.02
N LEU A 229 -24.60 17.38 -13.63
CA LEU A 229 -23.37 16.62 -13.44
C LEU A 229 -22.92 16.65 -11.96
N ARG A 230 -22.73 17.83 -11.38
CA ARG A 230 -22.18 17.98 -10.02
C ARG A 230 -23.10 17.47 -8.93
N ARG A 231 -24.40 17.79 -8.97
CA ARG A 231 -25.35 17.46 -7.89
C ARG A 231 -25.97 16.08 -7.97
N HIS A 232 -26.11 15.52 -9.18
CA HIS A 232 -26.84 14.26 -9.36
C HIS A 232 -25.91 13.12 -9.83
N VAL A 233 -25.15 13.36 -10.90
CA VAL A 233 -24.36 12.30 -11.52
C VAL A 233 -23.13 11.95 -10.70
N LEU A 234 -22.26 12.94 -10.43
CA LEU A 234 -21.01 12.68 -9.70
C LEU A 234 -21.27 12.18 -8.29
N ARG A 235 -22.29 12.74 -7.60
CA ARG A 235 -22.67 12.26 -6.26
C ARG A 235 -23.16 10.82 -6.27
N ALA A 236 -23.92 10.42 -7.28
CA ALA A 236 -24.39 9.04 -7.43
C ALA A 236 -23.29 8.06 -7.84
N ALA A 237 -22.19 8.54 -8.46
CA ALA A 237 -21.06 7.75 -8.87
C ALA A 237 -19.98 7.61 -7.77
N LEU A 238 -20.03 8.40 -6.68
CA LEU A 238 -19.00 8.42 -5.65
C LEU A 238 -18.81 7.10 -4.89
N PRO A 239 -19.84 6.39 -4.41
CA PRO A 239 -19.65 5.21 -3.56
C PRO A 239 -18.72 4.17 -4.19
N PRO A 240 -18.93 3.64 -5.40
CA PRO A 240 -18.03 2.66 -6.00
C PRO A 240 -16.62 3.23 -6.29
N VAL A 241 -16.51 4.54 -6.56
CA VAL A 241 -15.21 5.19 -6.77
C VAL A 241 -14.41 5.27 -5.48
N ILE A 242 -15.06 5.57 -4.35
CA ILE A 242 -14.40 5.61 -3.03
C ILE A 242 -13.94 4.21 -2.64
N THR A 243 -14.76 3.20 -2.84
CA THR A 243 -14.40 1.81 -2.56
C THR A 243 -13.14 1.40 -3.32
N ILE A 244 -13.11 1.62 -4.64
CA ILE A 244 -11.94 1.25 -5.44
C ILE A 244 -10.70 2.08 -5.06
N THR A 245 -10.88 3.38 -4.76
CA THR A 245 -9.77 4.24 -4.34
C THR A 245 -9.16 3.76 -3.02
N GLY A 246 -9.99 3.34 -2.08
CA GLY A 246 -9.52 2.76 -0.83
C GLY A 246 -8.81 1.43 -1.01
N LEU A 247 -9.30 0.55 -1.89
CA LEU A 247 -8.59 -0.67 -2.25
C LEU A 247 -7.22 -0.37 -2.88
N GLN A 248 -7.12 0.70 -3.70
CA GLN A 248 -5.83 1.15 -4.23
C GLN A 248 -4.90 1.67 -3.13
N LEU A 249 -5.40 2.32 -2.09
CA LEU A 249 -4.57 2.72 -0.94
C LEU A 249 -3.95 1.50 -0.25
N GLY A 250 -4.77 0.47 0.04
CA GLY A 250 -4.27 -0.78 0.61
C GLY A 250 -3.22 -1.46 -0.28
N TYR A 251 -3.48 -1.52 -1.60
CA TYR A 251 -2.53 -2.03 -2.58
C TYR A 251 -1.21 -1.26 -2.57
N LEU A 252 -1.25 0.08 -2.51
CA LEU A 252 -0.07 0.94 -2.53
C LEU A 252 0.84 0.72 -1.31
N VAL A 253 0.28 0.50 -0.12
CA VAL A 253 1.07 0.23 1.10
C VAL A 253 1.93 -1.03 0.96
N GLY A 254 1.37 -2.09 0.33
CA GLY A 254 2.11 -3.35 0.11
C GLY A 254 2.84 -3.43 -1.23
N GLY A 255 2.33 -2.74 -2.26
CA GLY A 255 2.77 -2.87 -3.65
C GLY A 255 3.88 -1.90 -4.07
N ALA A 256 4.21 -0.91 -3.25
CA ALA A 256 5.27 0.06 -3.56
C ALA A 256 6.70 -0.52 -3.43
N LEU A 257 6.86 -1.77 -2.95
CA LEU A 257 8.14 -2.40 -2.65
C LEU A 257 9.16 -2.24 -3.77
N LEU A 258 8.83 -2.68 -4.98
CA LEU A 258 9.78 -2.62 -6.10
C LEU A 258 10.06 -1.20 -6.55
N THR A 259 9.11 -0.27 -6.42
CA THR A 259 9.34 1.15 -6.69
C THR A 259 10.30 1.74 -5.65
N GLU A 260 10.12 1.41 -4.36
CA GLU A 260 11.03 1.84 -3.30
C GLU A 260 12.46 1.34 -3.54
N VAL A 261 12.61 0.09 -4.01
CA VAL A 261 13.93 -0.48 -4.34
C VAL A 261 14.54 0.23 -5.55
N VAL A 262 13.79 0.46 -6.62
CA VAL A 262 14.30 1.11 -7.86
C VAL A 262 14.75 2.54 -7.60
N PHE A 263 14.02 3.29 -6.77
CA PHE A 263 14.33 4.68 -6.46
C PHE A 263 15.17 4.85 -5.19
N ASP A 264 15.62 3.75 -4.57
CA ASP A 264 16.31 3.76 -3.26
C ASP A 264 15.54 4.60 -2.22
N TRP A 265 14.21 4.54 -2.29
CA TRP A 265 13.34 5.21 -1.33
C TRP A 265 13.38 4.44 -0.01
N PRO A 266 13.72 5.10 1.12
CA PRO A 266 13.91 4.41 2.39
C PRO A 266 12.58 4.05 3.06
N GLY A 267 11.79 3.15 2.44
CA GLY A 267 10.49 2.69 2.91
C GLY A 267 10.51 1.28 3.49
N LEU A 268 9.29 0.77 3.82
CA LEU A 268 9.10 -0.60 4.34
C LEU A 268 9.43 -1.68 3.31
N GLY A 269 9.11 -1.44 2.04
CA GLY A 269 9.38 -2.40 0.99
C GLY A 269 10.88 -2.57 0.74
N SER A 270 11.64 -1.47 0.69
CA SER A 270 13.10 -1.51 0.59
C SER A 270 13.73 -2.17 1.82
N LEU A 271 13.20 -1.91 3.02
CA LEU A 271 13.63 -2.57 4.25
C LEU A 271 13.34 -4.07 4.21
N LEU A 272 12.15 -4.46 3.78
CA LEU A 272 11.73 -5.85 3.66
C LEU A 272 12.65 -6.61 2.67
N TYR A 273 12.90 -6.02 1.51
CA TYR A 273 13.82 -6.60 0.51
C TYR A 273 15.23 -6.80 1.06
N ALA A 274 15.79 -5.77 1.69
CA ALA A 274 17.12 -5.85 2.32
C ALA A 274 17.16 -6.92 3.44
N SER A 275 16.11 -6.99 4.27
CA SER A 275 16.03 -7.94 5.38
C SER A 275 15.87 -9.39 4.91
N ILE A 276 15.11 -9.63 3.82
CA ILE A 276 15.01 -10.96 3.20
C ILE A 276 16.39 -11.39 2.68
N THR A 277 17.11 -10.51 1.98
CA THR A 277 18.42 -10.78 1.44
C THR A 277 19.45 -11.04 2.55
N ALA A 278 19.38 -10.27 3.65
CA ALA A 278 20.22 -10.44 4.83
C ALA A 278 19.77 -11.58 5.76
N ARG A 279 18.65 -12.24 5.49
CA ARG A 279 17.99 -13.25 6.35
C ARG A 279 17.67 -12.72 7.77
N ASP A 280 17.32 -11.45 7.86
CA ASP A 280 16.94 -10.79 9.11
C ASP A 280 15.46 -11.04 9.41
N LEU A 281 15.18 -12.25 9.90
CA LEU A 281 13.83 -12.74 10.11
C LEU A 281 12.97 -11.87 11.05
N PRO A 282 13.47 -11.34 12.19
CA PRO A 282 12.69 -10.45 13.04
C PRO A 282 12.19 -9.20 12.32
N VAL A 283 13.03 -8.58 11.46
CA VAL A 283 12.64 -7.41 10.67
C VAL A 283 11.64 -7.80 9.58
N VAL A 284 11.81 -8.94 8.92
CA VAL A 284 10.85 -9.47 7.92
C VAL A 284 9.49 -9.68 8.58
N GLN A 285 9.44 -10.31 9.75
CA GLN A 285 8.20 -10.55 10.49
C GLN A 285 7.48 -9.24 10.85
N ALA A 286 8.19 -8.30 11.48
CA ALA A 286 7.63 -7.02 11.89
C ALA A 286 7.10 -6.22 10.70
N THR A 287 7.88 -6.14 9.62
CA THR A 287 7.52 -5.40 8.41
C THR A 287 6.28 -6.00 7.75
N THR A 288 6.23 -7.33 7.60
CA THR A 288 5.10 -8.03 6.99
C THR A 288 3.83 -7.88 7.82
N LEU A 289 3.91 -8.02 9.15
CA LEU A 289 2.77 -7.82 10.05
C LEU A 289 2.26 -6.38 10.01
N LEU A 290 3.15 -5.39 9.95
CA LEU A 290 2.77 -3.99 9.88
C LEU A 290 2.08 -3.66 8.56
N ILE A 291 2.59 -4.16 7.44
CA ILE A 291 1.94 -4.02 6.12
C ILE A 291 0.55 -4.66 6.15
N GLY A 292 0.42 -5.88 6.68
CA GLY A 292 -0.86 -6.58 6.83
C GLY A 292 -1.85 -5.81 7.71
N LEU A 293 -1.39 -5.29 8.84
CA LEU A 293 -2.21 -4.46 9.73
C LEU A 293 -2.70 -3.19 9.03
N CYS A 294 -1.82 -2.49 8.32
CA CYS A 294 -2.19 -1.30 7.55
C CYS A 294 -3.24 -1.61 6.49
N PHE A 295 -3.07 -2.71 5.75
CA PHE A 295 -4.05 -3.14 4.75
C PHE A 295 -5.43 -3.36 5.38
N VAL A 296 -5.49 -4.03 6.51
CA VAL A 296 -6.74 -4.27 7.24
C VAL A 296 -7.36 -2.96 7.75
N LEU A 297 -6.57 -2.07 8.35
CA LEU A 297 -7.04 -0.78 8.84
C LEU A 297 -7.58 0.10 7.71
N VAL A 298 -6.90 0.12 6.57
CA VAL A 298 -7.36 0.83 5.37
C VAL A 298 -8.72 0.29 4.91
N ASN A 299 -8.90 -1.04 4.84
CA ASN A 299 -10.17 -1.63 4.44
C ASN A 299 -11.31 -1.25 5.40
N ILE A 300 -11.06 -1.29 6.72
CA ILE A 300 -12.04 -0.83 7.71
C ILE A 300 -12.40 0.65 7.51
N ALA A 301 -11.41 1.50 7.30
CA ALA A 301 -11.65 2.93 7.06
C ALA A 301 -12.50 3.15 5.80
N VAL A 302 -12.23 2.41 4.72
CA VAL A 302 -13.01 2.46 3.48
C VAL A 302 -14.45 1.98 3.70
N ASP A 303 -14.64 0.88 4.42
CA ASP A 303 -15.97 0.37 4.75
C ASP A 303 -16.76 1.39 5.59
N LEU A 304 -16.11 2.03 6.56
CA LEU A 304 -16.73 3.08 7.38
C LEU A 304 -17.13 4.29 6.54
N ILE A 305 -16.28 4.75 5.64
CA ILE A 305 -16.58 5.86 4.72
C ILE A 305 -17.77 5.49 3.83
N ASN A 306 -17.82 4.27 3.30
CA ASN A 306 -18.93 3.80 2.47
C ASN A 306 -20.27 3.80 3.23
N VAL A 307 -20.27 3.33 4.48
CA VAL A 307 -21.47 3.35 5.35
C VAL A 307 -21.92 4.78 5.67
N LEU A 308 -20.99 5.70 5.87
CA LEU A 308 -21.32 7.12 6.08
C LEU A 308 -21.93 7.79 4.83
N LEU A 309 -21.52 7.34 3.63
CA LEU A 309 -22.01 7.88 2.36
C LEU A 309 -23.33 7.24 1.92
N ASP A 310 -23.53 5.97 2.20
CA ASP A 310 -24.77 5.23 1.92
C ASP A 310 -25.22 4.44 3.15
N PRO A 311 -26.09 5.03 3.99
CA PRO A 311 -26.59 4.38 5.21
C PRO A 311 -27.32 3.05 4.97
N ARG A 312 -27.78 2.77 3.74
CA ARG A 312 -28.46 1.51 3.39
C ARG A 312 -27.53 0.29 3.46
N LEU A 313 -26.21 0.51 3.42
CA LEU A 313 -25.21 -0.55 3.58
C LEU A 313 -25.04 -1.03 5.04
N GLN A 314 -25.75 -0.42 5.99
CA GLN A 314 -25.72 -0.86 7.41
C GLN A 314 -26.50 -2.14 7.68
N GLU A 315 -27.41 -2.52 6.79
CA GLU A 315 -28.36 -3.64 6.96
C GLU A 315 -27.91 -4.91 6.22
N ALA A 316 -26.81 -4.87 5.49
CA ALA A 316 -26.19 -6.00 4.81
C ALA A 316 -24.96 -6.52 5.60
#